data_99490ca1392adb99a0849e043d21926d
#
_entry.id   99490ca1392adb99a0849e043d21926d
#
_cell.length_a   1.000
_cell.length_b   1.000
_cell.length_c   1.000
_cell.angle_alpha   90.00
_cell.angle_beta   90.00
_cell.angle_gamma   90.00
#
_symmetry.space_group_name_H-M   'P 1'
#
loop_
_entity.id
_entity.type
_entity.pdbx_description
1 polymer ?
#
loop_
_entity_poly.entity_id
_entity_poly.type
_entity_poly.pdbx_seq_one_letter_code
_entity_poly.pdbx_strand_id
1 'polypeptide(L)'
;MLFGMSGGINVESESESTNDTRLGVEWSMLYGRWYAATEAYWMHVSFTERQKIDKSYNFWGCYGQLGYFFTKNLQAGFRYDFLDRNGSGKDGFLNMPAAVVNYYVNKCNLKLSAMYQFTGRYGHANQLDRDNDDLGLSTHSATLQLQYSF
;
A
#
# COMPACT_ATOMS: atom_id res chain seq x y z
N MET A 1 8.34 14.98 13.95
CA MET A 1 7.32 13.95 14.14
C MET A 1 6.02 14.50 13.61
N LEU A 2 5.37 13.79 12.71
CA LEU A 2 4.07 14.16 12.14
C LEU A 2 3.12 12.99 12.36
N PHE A 3 1.87 13.31 12.64
CA PHE A 3 0.79 12.36 12.75
C PHE A 3 -0.40 12.89 11.94
N GLY A 4 -1.01 12.03 11.14
CA GLY A 4 -2.17 12.38 10.32
C GLY A 4 -3.26 11.34 10.45
N MET A 5 -4.50 11.77 10.31
CA MET A 5 -5.68 10.94 10.16
C MET A 5 -6.45 11.41 8.94
N SER A 6 -6.96 10.47 8.17
CA SER A 6 -7.79 10.73 7.01
C SER A 6 -9.03 9.85 7.05
N GLY A 7 -10.11 10.32 6.47
CA GLY A 7 -11.34 9.55 6.35
C GLY A 7 -12.20 10.09 5.21
N GLY A 8 -13.00 9.23 4.62
CA GLY A 8 -13.91 9.60 3.54
C GLY A 8 -15.10 8.65 3.49
N ILE A 9 -16.24 9.20 3.10
CA ILE A 9 -17.45 8.44 2.82
C ILE A 9 -17.89 8.84 1.42
N ASN A 10 -18.06 7.86 0.55
CA ASN A 10 -18.68 8.05 -0.74
C ASN A 10 -20.04 7.35 -0.75
N VAL A 11 -21.09 8.11 -1.04
CA VAL A 11 -22.45 7.61 -1.11
C VAL A 11 -22.99 7.98 -2.49
N GLU A 12 -23.13 7.01 -3.35
CA GLU A 12 -23.76 7.20 -4.67
C GLU A 12 -25.22 6.77 -4.59
N SER A 13 -26.12 7.56 -5.16
CA SER A 13 -27.57 7.37 -5.06
C SER A 13 -28.18 6.73 -6.31
N GLU A 14 -27.40 6.39 -7.32
CA GLU A 14 -27.91 5.76 -8.57
C GLU A 14 -27.89 4.23 -8.47
N SER A 15 -28.63 3.56 -9.34
CA SER A 15 -29.01 2.14 -9.24
C SER A 15 -27.86 1.12 -9.36
N GLU A 16 -26.65 1.56 -9.59
CA GLU A 16 -25.41 0.76 -9.58
C GLU A 16 -24.44 1.23 -8.48
N SER A 17 -24.97 1.87 -7.43
CA SER A 17 -24.18 2.59 -6.45
C SER A 17 -23.39 1.68 -5.52
N THR A 18 -22.10 1.98 -5.41
CA THR A 18 -21.24 1.47 -4.35
C THR A 18 -21.11 2.51 -3.26
N ASN A 19 -21.47 2.17 -2.04
CA ASN A 19 -21.13 3.00 -0.89
C ASN A 19 -19.80 2.54 -0.32
N ASP A 20 -18.86 3.46 -0.18
CA ASP A 20 -17.57 3.15 0.44
C ASP A 20 -17.29 4.06 1.66
N THR A 21 -16.73 3.47 2.69
CA THR A 21 -16.24 4.18 3.86
C THR A 21 -14.76 3.88 4.01
N ARG A 22 -13.96 4.94 4.15
CA ARG A 22 -12.48 4.84 4.23
C ARG A 22 -11.99 5.51 5.49
N LEU A 23 -11.05 4.84 6.16
CA LEU A 23 -10.32 5.39 7.30
C LEU A 23 -8.83 5.14 7.10
N GLY A 24 -8.02 6.14 7.40
CA GLY A 24 -6.56 6.06 7.31
C GLY A 24 -5.91 6.76 8.49
N VAL A 25 -4.80 6.20 8.95
CA VAL A 25 -3.94 6.76 9.99
C VAL A 25 -2.51 6.68 9.48
N GLU A 26 -1.82 7.80 9.55
CA GLU A 26 -0.42 7.91 9.13
C GLU A 26 0.46 8.48 10.26
N TRP A 27 1.69 8.03 10.32
CA TRP A 27 2.69 8.55 11.21
C TRP A 27 4.04 8.60 10.52
N SER A 28 4.79 9.66 10.75
CA SER A 28 6.17 9.77 10.27
C SER A 28 7.06 10.47 11.26
N MET A 29 8.33 10.11 11.25
CA MET A 29 9.36 10.65 12.12
C MET A 29 10.69 10.77 11.39
N LEU A 30 11.36 11.88 11.62
CA LEU A 30 12.76 12.07 11.29
C LEU A 30 13.52 12.34 12.60
N TYR A 31 14.50 11.49 12.90
CA TYR A 31 15.36 11.63 14.08
C TYR A 31 16.82 11.40 13.71
N GLY A 32 17.61 12.47 13.76
CA GLY A 32 18.98 12.44 13.29
C GLY A 32 19.09 12.06 11.81
N ARG A 33 19.66 10.88 11.56
CA ARG A 33 19.80 10.32 10.20
C ARG A 33 18.74 9.25 9.88
N TRP A 34 17.84 8.95 10.83
CA TRP A 34 16.81 7.95 10.67
C TRP A 34 15.50 8.59 10.23
N TYR A 35 14.87 7.98 9.27
CA TYR A 35 13.52 8.27 8.83
C TYR A 35 12.64 7.04 9.04
N ALA A 36 11.48 7.21 9.62
CA ALA A 36 10.48 6.16 9.74
C ALA A 36 9.12 6.71 9.33
N ALA A 37 8.34 5.88 8.65
CA ALA A 37 6.95 6.20 8.32
C ALA A 37 6.12 4.92 8.37
N THR A 38 4.87 5.06 8.76
CA THR A 38 3.88 3.99 8.71
C THR A 38 2.50 4.57 8.39
N GLU A 39 1.71 3.80 7.70
CA GLU A 39 0.33 4.11 7.40
C GLU A 39 -0.50 2.83 7.50
N ALA A 40 -1.70 2.96 8.03
CA ALA A 40 -2.70 1.91 8.01
C ALA A 40 -4.00 2.49 7.47
N TYR A 41 -4.68 1.74 6.64
CA TYR A 41 -5.97 2.12 6.09
C TYR A 41 -6.93 0.94 6.09
N TRP A 42 -8.19 1.29 6.23
CA TRP A 42 -9.30 0.37 6.18
C TRP A 42 -10.37 0.92 5.25
N MET A 43 -11.02 0.06 4.51
CA MET A 43 -12.11 0.42 3.63
C MET A 43 -13.21 -0.63 3.69
N HIS A 44 -14.44 -0.16 3.78
CA HIS A 44 -15.63 -0.95 3.66
C HIS A 44 -16.38 -0.55 2.38
N VAL A 45 -16.69 -1.52 1.54
CA VAL A 45 -17.46 -1.32 0.31
C VAL A 45 -18.74 -2.13 0.41
N SER A 46 -19.88 -1.47 0.21
CA SER A 46 -21.19 -2.12 0.12
C SER A 46 -21.83 -1.86 -1.24
N PHE A 47 -22.37 -2.91 -1.84
CA PHE A 47 -23.07 -2.84 -3.12
C PHE A 47 -24.56 -2.80 -2.88
N THR A 48 -25.29 -1.90 -3.54
CA THR A 48 -26.74 -1.72 -3.35
C THR A 48 -27.56 -2.67 -4.19
N GLU A 49 -26.98 -3.34 -5.19
CA GLU A 49 -27.75 -4.12 -6.15
C GLU A 49 -27.68 -5.64 -6.03
N ARG A 50 -28.82 -6.17 -6.37
CA ARG A 50 -29.51 -7.45 -6.49
C ARG A 50 -28.74 -8.65 -7.06
N GLN A 51 -27.47 -8.56 -7.36
CA GLN A 51 -26.72 -9.73 -7.78
C GLN A 51 -26.29 -10.53 -6.54
N LYS A 52 -26.65 -11.80 -6.53
CA LYS A 52 -26.55 -12.78 -5.45
C LYS A 52 -25.14 -13.11 -4.95
N ILE A 53 -24.17 -12.24 -5.11
CA ILE A 53 -22.80 -12.41 -4.70
C ILE A 53 -22.49 -11.29 -3.72
N ASP A 54 -21.90 -11.64 -2.61
CA ASP A 54 -21.53 -10.84 -1.44
C ASP A 54 -21.84 -9.32 -1.49
N LYS A 55 -22.80 -8.92 -0.66
CA LYS A 55 -23.33 -7.54 -0.60
C LYS A 55 -22.33 -6.52 -0.04
N SER A 56 -21.23 -6.94 0.50
CA SER A 56 -20.21 -6.05 1.05
C SER A 56 -18.89 -6.78 1.25
N TYR A 57 -17.79 -6.06 1.19
CA TYR A 57 -16.48 -6.57 1.58
C TYR A 57 -15.67 -5.49 2.31
N ASN A 58 -14.79 -5.96 3.16
CA ASN A 58 -13.82 -5.11 3.83
C ASN A 58 -12.44 -5.40 3.27
N PHE A 59 -11.62 -4.38 3.16
CA PHE A 59 -10.20 -4.59 2.99
C PHE A 59 -9.41 -3.62 3.85
N TRP A 60 -8.22 -4.02 4.22
CA TRP A 60 -7.32 -3.19 4.99
C TRP A 60 -5.89 -3.40 4.52
N GLY A 61 -5.08 -2.42 4.72
CA GLY A 61 -3.69 -2.47 4.41
C GLY A 61 -2.87 -1.60 5.32
N CYS A 62 -1.60 -1.89 5.40
CA CYS A 62 -0.65 -1.05 6.09
C CYS A 62 0.70 -1.10 5.42
N TYR A 63 1.51 -0.08 5.62
CA TYR A 63 2.92 -0.17 5.33
C TYR A 63 3.76 0.37 6.48
N GLY A 64 4.99 -0.12 6.55
CA GLY A 64 6.05 0.41 7.39
C GLY A 64 7.29 0.66 6.55
N GLN A 65 7.93 1.81 6.75
CA GLN A 65 9.14 2.19 6.07
C GLN A 65 10.17 2.69 7.06
N LEU A 66 11.41 2.23 6.89
CA LEU A 66 12.56 2.68 7.65
C LEU A 66 13.68 3.06 6.68
N GLY A 67 14.25 4.23 6.85
CA GLY A 67 15.33 4.74 6.02
C GLY A 67 16.46 5.36 6.84
N TYR A 68 17.66 5.33 6.27
CA TYR A 68 18.85 5.91 6.88
C TYR A 68 19.59 6.79 5.88
N PHE A 69 19.97 8.00 6.30
CA PHE A 69 20.77 8.92 5.54
C PHE A 69 22.27 8.65 5.76
N PHE A 70 22.91 7.99 4.83
CA PHE A 70 24.37 7.75 4.85
C PHE A 70 25.15 9.04 4.70
N THR A 71 24.66 9.92 3.83
CA THR A 71 25.16 11.27 3.62
C THR A 71 24.00 12.26 3.57
N LYS A 72 24.28 13.55 3.42
CA LYS A 72 23.22 14.57 3.23
C LYS A 72 22.39 14.35 1.96
N ASN A 73 22.94 13.60 1.01
CA ASN A 73 22.38 13.42 -0.32
C ASN A 73 21.96 11.98 -0.60
N LEU A 74 22.43 11.00 0.16
CA LEU A 74 22.17 9.59 -0.08
C LEU A 74 21.41 8.96 1.08
N GLN A 75 20.24 8.42 0.78
CA GLN A 75 19.40 7.67 1.69
C GLN A 75 19.16 6.27 1.11
N ALA A 76 19.20 5.24 1.94
CA ALA A 76 18.63 3.95 1.60
C ALA A 76 17.62 3.54 2.67
N GLY A 77 16.66 2.73 2.28
CA GLY A 77 15.60 2.29 3.16
C GLY A 77 14.98 0.98 2.72
N PHE A 78 14.20 0.48 3.63
CA PHE A 78 13.38 -0.70 3.46
C PHE A 78 11.92 -0.32 3.72
N ARG A 79 11.01 -0.86 2.90
CA ARG A 79 9.57 -0.70 3.04
C ARG A 79 8.93 -2.07 2.97
N TYR A 80 7.94 -2.29 3.79
CA TYR A 80 7.10 -3.47 3.76
C TYR A 80 5.65 -3.05 3.73
N ASP A 81 4.96 -3.46 2.68
CA ASP A 81 3.53 -3.23 2.50
C ASP A 81 2.77 -4.55 2.68
N PHE A 82 1.64 -4.46 3.32
CA PHE A 82 0.69 -5.53 3.49
C PHE A 82 -0.70 -5.08 3.04
N LEU A 83 -1.38 -5.92 2.29
CA LEU A 83 -2.75 -5.67 1.85
C LEU A 83 -3.58 -6.96 1.97
N ASP A 84 -4.63 -6.91 2.78
CA ASP A 84 -5.67 -7.92 2.84
C ASP A 84 -6.90 -7.42 2.06
N ARG A 85 -7.21 -8.10 0.97
CA ARG A 85 -8.28 -7.70 0.04
C ARG A 85 -9.69 -8.05 0.52
N ASN A 86 -9.82 -8.94 1.49
CA ASN A 86 -11.13 -9.48 1.88
C ASN A 86 -11.41 -9.40 3.38
N GLY A 87 -10.51 -8.79 4.17
CA GLY A 87 -10.66 -8.61 5.60
C GLY A 87 -10.79 -9.90 6.42
N SER A 88 -10.72 -11.05 5.77
CA SER A 88 -10.90 -12.37 6.40
C SER A 88 -9.56 -13.07 6.67
N GLY A 89 -8.47 -12.55 6.10
CA GLY A 89 -7.15 -13.17 6.15
C GLY A 89 -7.06 -14.53 5.43
N LYS A 90 -8.15 -15.00 4.85
CA LYS A 90 -8.23 -16.33 4.23
C LYS A 90 -8.11 -16.31 2.72
N ASP A 91 -8.49 -15.20 2.07
CA ASP A 91 -8.71 -15.17 0.62
C ASP A 91 -7.77 -14.21 -0.10
N GLY A 92 -6.50 -14.28 0.22
CA GLY A 92 -5.48 -13.63 -0.57
C GLY A 92 -5.01 -12.28 -0.06
N PHE A 93 -3.98 -12.32 0.73
CA PHE A 93 -3.21 -11.15 1.11
C PHE A 93 -1.97 -10.97 0.24
N LEU A 94 -1.53 -9.75 0.11
CA LEU A 94 -0.32 -9.37 -0.59
C LEU A 94 0.74 -8.94 0.42
N ASN A 95 1.94 -9.47 0.27
CA ASN A 95 3.14 -9.03 0.96
C ASN A 95 4.11 -8.42 -0.05
N MET A 96 4.55 -7.20 0.21
CA MET A 96 5.33 -6.43 -0.75
C MET A 96 6.55 -5.79 -0.07
N PRO A 97 7.59 -6.59 0.28
CA PRO A 97 8.85 -6.03 0.71
C PRO A 97 9.55 -5.28 -0.43
N ALA A 98 10.10 -4.11 -0.11
CA ALA A 98 10.81 -3.28 -1.05
C ALA A 98 12.08 -2.68 -0.43
N ALA A 99 13.12 -2.55 -1.26
CA ALA A 99 14.30 -1.77 -0.94
C ALA A 99 14.33 -0.52 -1.82
N VAL A 100 14.71 0.61 -1.25
CA VAL A 100 14.75 1.90 -1.94
C VAL A 100 16.06 2.62 -1.68
N VAL A 101 16.61 3.24 -2.72
CA VAL A 101 17.73 4.16 -2.62
C VAL A 101 17.31 5.49 -3.22
N ASN A 102 17.51 6.56 -2.46
CA ASN A 102 17.19 7.93 -2.86
C ASN A 102 18.47 8.75 -2.92
N TYR A 103 18.65 9.48 -4.00
CA TYR A 103 19.71 10.45 -4.13
C TYR A 103 19.12 11.85 -4.32
N TYR A 104 19.46 12.76 -3.43
CA TYR A 104 18.99 14.15 -3.43
C TYR A 104 20.03 15.07 -4.04
N VAL A 105 19.68 15.76 -5.11
CA VAL A 105 20.51 16.77 -5.77
C VAL A 105 20.01 18.15 -5.36
N ASN A 106 20.92 19.11 -5.21
CA ASN A 106 20.60 20.52 -4.89
C ASN A 106 19.62 20.71 -3.72
N LYS A 107 19.95 20.19 -2.57
CA LYS A 107 19.19 20.42 -1.32
C LYS A 107 17.72 20.03 -1.42
N CYS A 108 17.41 18.94 -2.09
CA CYS A 108 16.09 18.35 -2.21
C CYS A 108 15.18 18.85 -3.36
N ASN A 109 15.65 19.75 -4.23
CA ASN A 109 14.82 20.16 -5.37
C ASN A 109 14.76 19.08 -6.46
N LEU A 110 15.76 18.21 -6.53
CA LEU A 110 15.80 17.09 -7.46
C LEU A 110 16.12 15.81 -6.69
N LYS A 111 15.26 14.80 -6.82
CA LYS A 111 15.42 13.50 -6.19
C LYS A 111 15.40 12.41 -7.26
N LEU A 112 16.41 11.58 -7.27
CA LEU A 112 16.45 10.33 -8.02
C LEU A 112 16.18 9.18 -7.06
N SER A 113 15.23 8.33 -7.39
CA SER A 113 14.83 7.18 -6.59
C SER A 113 14.97 5.91 -7.42
N ALA A 114 15.59 4.90 -6.85
CA ALA A 114 15.58 3.54 -7.38
C ALA A 114 14.95 2.62 -6.34
N MET A 115 13.93 1.86 -6.74
CA MET A 115 13.23 0.92 -5.88
C MET A 115 13.17 -0.44 -6.52
N TYR A 116 13.40 -1.47 -5.73
CA TYR A 116 13.13 -2.86 -6.08
C TYR A 116 12.11 -3.41 -5.11
N GLN A 117 11.05 -4.00 -5.64
CA GLN A 117 9.94 -4.56 -4.88
C GLN A 117 9.66 -5.99 -5.31
N PHE A 118 9.47 -6.85 -4.34
CA PHE A 118 8.91 -8.18 -4.50
C PHE A 118 7.43 -8.13 -4.06
N THR A 119 6.55 -8.74 -4.83
CA THR A 119 5.14 -8.91 -4.46
C THR A 119 4.82 -10.38 -4.40
N GLY A 120 4.53 -10.89 -3.22
CA GLY A 120 4.04 -12.25 -2.99
C GLY A 120 2.55 -12.23 -2.72
N ARG A 121 1.78 -13.04 -3.44
CA ARG A 121 0.37 -13.29 -3.18
C ARG A 121 0.25 -14.60 -2.40
N TYR A 122 -0.49 -14.57 -1.30
CA TYR A 122 -0.78 -15.73 -0.46
C TYR A 122 -2.29 -15.85 -0.25
N GLY A 123 -2.79 -17.10 -0.19
CA GLY A 123 -4.21 -17.40 -0.01
C GLY A 123 -4.88 -17.88 -1.30
N HIS A 124 -6.04 -18.52 -1.15
CA HIS A 124 -6.79 -19.07 -2.28
C HIS A 124 -7.25 -17.95 -3.22
N ALA A 125 -6.89 -18.06 -4.48
CA ALA A 125 -7.50 -17.26 -5.53
C ALA A 125 -8.99 -17.62 -5.63
N ASN A 126 -9.84 -16.62 -5.77
CA ASN A 126 -11.30 -16.70 -5.86
C ASN A 126 -11.84 -17.99 -6.47
N GLN A 127 -12.99 -18.44 -6.01
CA GLN A 127 -13.78 -19.62 -6.44
C GLN A 127 -13.95 -19.82 -7.97
N LEU A 128 -13.41 -18.96 -8.80
CA LEU A 128 -13.40 -19.10 -10.25
C LEU A 128 -12.25 -19.96 -10.79
N ASP A 129 -11.21 -20.20 -10.00
CA ASP A 129 -10.08 -21.10 -10.36
C ASP A 129 -10.08 -22.34 -9.46
N ARG A 130 -11.15 -23.13 -9.58
CA ARG A 130 -11.31 -24.38 -8.84
C ARG A 130 -10.30 -25.49 -9.20
N ASP A 131 -9.55 -25.30 -10.26
CA ASP A 131 -8.66 -26.34 -10.82
C ASP A 131 -7.16 -26.04 -10.74
N ASN A 132 -6.74 -24.90 -10.16
CA ASN A 132 -5.33 -24.61 -9.98
C ASN A 132 -4.99 -24.30 -8.52
N ASP A 133 -4.60 -25.34 -7.83
CA ASP A 133 -3.93 -25.27 -6.53
C ASP A 133 -2.76 -24.27 -6.58
N ASP A 134 -2.79 -23.32 -5.59
CA ASP A 134 -1.63 -22.56 -5.11
C ASP A 134 -0.66 -21.96 -6.15
N LEU A 135 -1.15 -21.30 -7.17
CA LEU A 135 -0.29 -20.41 -7.94
C LEU A 135 -0.01 -19.15 -7.11
N GLY A 136 0.92 -19.26 -6.19
CA GLY A 136 1.60 -18.13 -5.56
C GLY A 136 2.29 -17.28 -6.61
N LEU A 137 1.54 -16.44 -7.31
CA LEU A 137 2.11 -15.50 -8.28
C LEU A 137 2.98 -14.50 -7.54
N SER A 138 4.27 -14.65 -7.68
CA SER A 138 5.24 -13.66 -7.24
C SER A 138 5.65 -12.77 -8.41
N THR A 139 5.75 -11.47 -8.15
CA THR A 139 6.18 -10.49 -9.14
C THR A 139 7.38 -9.71 -8.60
N HIS A 140 8.33 -9.45 -9.47
CA HIS A 140 9.46 -8.58 -9.17
C HIS A 140 9.33 -7.31 -9.99
N SER A 141 9.48 -6.16 -9.37
CA SER A 141 9.46 -4.86 -10.05
C SER A 141 10.68 -4.03 -9.69
N ALA A 142 11.23 -3.34 -10.68
CA ALA A 142 12.26 -2.34 -10.50
C ALA A 142 11.72 -1.01 -11.03
N THR A 143 11.78 0.03 -10.23
CA THR A 143 11.28 1.36 -10.56
C THR A 143 12.38 2.39 -10.43
N LEU A 144 12.53 3.23 -11.44
CA LEU A 144 13.34 4.44 -11.40
C LEU A 144 12.42 5.65 -11.47
N GLN A 145 12.60 6.60 -10.57
CA GLN A 145 11.78 7.80 -10.50
C GLN A 145 12.67 9.03 -10.38
N LEU A 146 12.38 10.04 -11.18
CA LEU A 146 12.92 11.38 -11.06
C LEU A 146 11.82 12.31 -10.57
N GLN A 147 12.07 12.99 -9.46
CA GLN A 147 11.13 13.95 -8.87
C GLN A 147 11.81 15.31 -8.78
N TYR A 148 11.14 16.32 -9.30
CA TYR A 148 11.56 17.72 -9.19
C TYR A 148 10.52 18.51 -8.41
N SER A 149 10.98 19.34 -7.48
CA SER A 149 10.15 20.25 -6.68
C SER A 149 10.65 21.68 -6.88
N PHE A 150 9.76 22.59 -7.23
CA PHE A 150 10.03 24.03 -7.43
C PHE A 150 9.34 24.88 -6.38
#